data_3ee452e57a9ee65e44693fe6460a6145
#
_entry.id   3ee452e57a9ee65e44693fe6460a6145
#
_cell.length_a   1.000
_cell.length_b   1.000
_cell.length_c   1.000
_cell.angle_alpha   90.00
_cell.angle_beta   90.00
_cell.angle_gamma   90.00
#
_symmetry.space_group_name_H-M   'P 1'
#
loop_
_entity.id
_entity.type
_entity.pdbx_description
1 polymer ?
#
loop_
_entity_poly.entity_id
_entity_poly.type
_entity_poly.pdbx_seq_one_letter_code
_entity_poly.pdbx_strand_id
1 'polypeptide(L)'
;MRFIPGALLALLLSGCAANKTAGPDAMLAEGQAGKASVPPLSSSRETKPSNLTVTADGGLSGKVVSVNPVLRFVVMDFPVFRMPVVDQRLNVYRNGRKVGEIKVTGPSLETTIAGDLTAGEAQVGDEVRED
;
A
#
# COMPACT_ATOMS: atom_id res chain seq x y z
N MET A 1 15.47 -11.96 -48.69
CA MET A 1 16.79 -11.35 -48.70
C MET A 1 16.68 -9.84 -48.67
N ARG A 2 16.87 -9.25 -47.51
CA ARG A 2 17.25 -7.85 -47.35
C ARG A 2 17.70 -7.66 -45.90
N PHE A 3 19.00 -7.76 -45.69
CA PHE A 3 19.68 -7.35 -44.48
C PHE A 3 19.75 -5.84 -44.45
N ILE A 4 19.44 -5.25 -43.30
CA ILE A 4 19.88 -3.90 -42.98
C ILE A 4 20.64 -4.00 -41.67
N PRO A 5 21.97 -3.78 -41.69
CA PRO A 5 22.72 -3.60 -40.48
C PRO A 5 22.86 -2.10 -40.20
N GLY A 6 22.91 -1.74 -38.95
CA GLY A 6 23.59 -0.50 -38.56
C GLY A 6 22.74 0.49 -37.83
N ALA A 7 22.99 0.62 -36.56
CA ALA A 7 23.53 1.85 -35.97
C ALA A 7 23.70 1.66 -34.46
N LEU A 8 24.95 1.49 -34.18
CA LEU A 8 25.58 1.74 -32.90
C LEU A 8 25.33 3.21 -32.50
N LEU A 9 24.80 3.48 -31.35
CA LEU A 9 25.01 4.76 -30.71
C LEU A 9 25.11 4.54 -29.18
N ALA A 10 26.36 4.51 -28.78
CA ALA A 10 26.79 4.74 -27.41
C ALA A 10 26.73 6.24 -27.13
N LEU A 11 26.50 6.60 -25.89
CA LEU A 11 26.94 7.78 -25.12
C LEU A 11 25.91 8.11 -24.07
N LEU A 12 26.19 8.34 -22.88
CA LEU A 12 27.14 8.95 -21.94
C LEU A 12 26.38 8.93 -20.61
N LEU A 13 26.92 8.37 -19.57
CA LEU A 13 27.70 8.99 -18.50
C LEU A 13 27.18 10.31 -17.94
N SER A 14 27.02 10.27 -16.66
CA SER A 14 27.08 11.39 -15.70
C SER A 14 25.80 11.57 -14.94
N GLY A 15 25.83 11.40 -13.67
CA GLY A 15 26.11 12.25 -12.60
C GLY A 15 25.86 11.63 -11.23
N CYS A 16 26.91 11.32 -10.54
CA CYS A 16 26.93 11.28 -9.10
C CYS A 16 26.67 12.67 -8.54
N ALA A 17 25.64 12.82 -7.73
CA ALA A 17 25.55 13.91 -6.78
C ALA A 17 25.43 13.30 -5.38
N ALA A 18 26.57 13.05 -4.78
CA ALA A 18 26.69 12.87 -3.36
C ALA A 18 26.41 14.22 -2.68
N ASN A 19 25.32 14.35 -1.97
CA ASN A 19 25.14 15.46 -1.05
C ASN A 19 25.38 14.95 0.36
N LYS A 20 26.63 15.10 0.76
CA LYS A 20 27.17 14.92 2.10
C LYS A 20 27.08 16.26 2.79
N THR A 21 26.17 16.41 3.72
CA THR A 21 26.23 17.53 4.65
C THR A 21 26.36 16.98 6.05
N ALA A 22 27.60 16.86 6.44
CA ALA A 22 27.98 16.79 7.83
C ALA A 22 28.08 18.23 8.34
N GLY A 23 27.51 18.48 9.48
CA GLY A 23 27.79 19.64 10.27
C GLY A 23 27.64 19.30 11.73
N PRO A 24 28.71 19.22 12.48
CA PRO A 24 28.63 19.28 13.92
C PRO A 24 28.86 20.72 14.35
N ASP A 25 28.16 21.21 15.31
CA ASP A 25 28.79 22.00 16.37
C ASP A 25 27.94 22.07 17.60
N ALA A 26 28.60 21.62 18.62
CA ALA A 26 28.23 21.82 20.00
C ALA A 26 28.45 23.27 20.40
N MET A 27 27.53 23.85 21.14
CA MET A 27 27.91 24.84 22.14
C MET A 27 26.94 24.79 23.32
N LEU A 28 27.54 24.44 24.42
CA LEU A 28 27.06 24.64 25.77
C LEU A 28 26.77 26.10 26.01
N ALA A 29 25.62 26.41 26.57
CA ALA A 29 25.45 27.56 27.45
C ALA A 29 24.49 27.21 28.56
N GLU A 30 25.05 27.23 29.73
CA GLU A 30 24.39 27.15 31.03
C GLU A 30 23.41 28.31 31.25
N GLY A 31 22.40 28.03 32.05
CA GLY A 31 21.89 29.05 32.96
C GLY A 31 20.45 29.44 32.78
N GLN A 32 19.56 28.96 33.53
CA GLN A 32 18.90 29.60 34.65
C GLN A 32 17.57 29.01 34.99
N ALA A 33 17.46 28.69 36.23
CA ALA A 33 16.24 28.31 36.92
C ALA A 33 15.17 29.40 36.78
N GLY A 34 13.97 28.96 36.49
CA GLY A 34 12.80 29.84 36.35
C GLY A 34 11.50 29.07 36.46
N LYS A 35 11.13 28.78 37.72
CA LYS A 35 9.79 28.78 38.27
C LYS A 35 8.69 28.05 37.53
N ALA A 36 8.26 27.02 38.19
CA ALA A 36 7.03 26.29 37.96
C ALA A 36 5.84 27.19 37.64
N SER A 37 5.21 26.97 36.55
CA SER A 37 3.81 27.30 36.32
C SER A 37 3.22 26.14 35.57
N VAL A 38 2.50 25.34 36.28
CA VAL A 38 1.65 24.29 35.75
C VAL A 38 0.43 24.97 35.14
N PRO A 39 0.19 24.92 33.84
CA PRO A 39 -1.12 25.26 33.28
C PRO A 39 -2.06 24.09 33.54
N PRO A 40 -3.32 24.35 33.83
CA PRO A 40 -4.28 23.30 34.13
C PRO A 40 -4.54 22.43 32.92
N LEU A 41 -4.53 21.14 33.16
CA LEU A 41 -5.11 20.15 32.27
C LEU A 41 -6.57 20.53 31.98
N SER A 42 -6.81 21.05 30.82
CA SER A 42 -8.14 21.10 30.26
C SER A 42 -8.00 21.15 28.73
N SER A 43 -7.77 20.02 28.17
CA SER A 43 -8.10 19.75 26.78
C SER A 43 -8.62 18.33 26.74
N SER A 44 -9.87 18.23 27.08
CA SER A 44 -10.70 17.13 26.63
C SER A 44 -10.61 17.10 25.11
N ARG A 45 -9.65 16.33 24.58
CA ARG A 45 -9.80 15.83 23.24
C ARG A 45 -11.01 14.91 23.31
N GLU A 46 -12.12 15.50 22.97
CA GLU A 46 -13.29 14.78 22.53
C GLU A 46 -12.85 13.94 21.35
N THR A 47 -12.39 12.75 21.66
CA THR A 47 -12.26 11.67 20.70
C THR A 47 -13.70 11.35 20.32
N LYS A 48 -14.17 12.01 19.24
CA LYS A 48 -15.36 11.57 18.54
C LYS A 48 -15.22 10.06 18.45
N PRO A 49 -16.16 9.29 19.04
CA PRO A 49 -16.16 7.86 18.84
C PRO A 49 -16.34 7.65 17.35
N SER A 50 -15.28 7.31 16.66
CA SER A 50 -15.40 6.65 15.39
C SER A 50 -16.26 5.45 15.70
N ASN A 51 -17.47 5.43 15.21
CA ASN A 51 -18.26 4.22 15.12
C ASN A 51 -17.46 3.24 14.27
N LEU A 52 -16.49 2.60 14.91
CA LEU A 52 -16.00 1.34 14.45
C LEU A 52 -17.16 0.37 14.70
N THR A 53 -18.13 0.42 13.81
CA THR A 53 -18.98 -0.73 13.60
C THR A 53 -18.03 -1.80 13.12
N VAL A 54 -17.47 -2.54 14.07
CA VAL A 54 -16.89 -3.84 13.80
C VAL A 54 -18.08 -4.68 13.41
N THR A 55 -18.49 -4.57 12.15
CA THR A 55 -19.27 -5.60 11.54
C THR A 55 -18.35 -6.81 11.59
N ALA A 56 -18.69 -7.75 12.46
CA ALA A 56 -18.07 -9.06 12.45
C ALA A 56 -18.57 -9.76 11.17
N ASP A 57 -18.17 -9.21 10.03
CA ASP A 57 -18.23 -9.89 8.77
C ASP A 57 -17.21 -11.01 8.87
N GLY A 58 -17.70 -12.20 9.22
CA GLY A 58 -16.90 -13.43 9.20
C GLY A 58 -16.41 -13.77 7.80
N GLY A 59 -16.65 -12.92 6.82
CA GLY A 59 -16.25 -13.04 5.43
C GLY A 59 -14.77 -12.82 5.20
N LEU A 60 -14.30 -13.36 4.10
CA LEU A 60 -12.95 -13.14 3.60
C LEU A 60 -12.82 -11.69 3.11
N SER A 61 -11.90 -10.94 3.68
CA SER A 61 -11.63 -9.55 3.30
C SER A 61 -10.13 -9.31 3.21
N GLY A 62 -9.71 -8.68 2.13
CA GLY A 62 -8.33 -8.32 1.83
C GLY A 62 -8.24 -6.98 1.11
N LYS A 63 -7.04 -6.66 0.65
CA LYS A 63 -6.75 -5.40 -0.05
C LYS A 63 -5.89 -5.63 -1.28
N VAL A 64 -6.14 -4.89 -2.34
CA VAL A 64 -5.28 -4.87 -3.53
C VAL A 64 -4.00 -4.10 -3.22
N VAL A 65 -2.85 -4.76 -3.39
CA VAL A 65 -1.51 -4.16 -3.16
C VAL A 65 -0.75 -3.90 -4.44
N SER A 66 -1.08 -4.59 -5.53
CA SER A 66 -0.47 -4.36 -6.84
C SER A 66 -1.46 -4.69 -7.96
N VAL A 67 -1.36 -3.97 -9.07
CA VAL A 67 -2.20 -4.17 -10.25
C VAL A 67 -1.35 -4.08 -11.51
N ASN A 68 -1.50 -5.05 -12.41
CA ASN A 68 -0.99 -4.96 -13.76
C ASN A 68 -2.17 -4.91 -14.74
N PRO A 69 -2.54 -3.72 -15.23
CA PRO A 69 -3.72 -3.56 -16.09
C PRO A 69 -3.55 -4.18 -17.48
N VAL A 70 -2.32 -4.31 -17.97
CA VAL A 70 -2.03 -4.90 -19.28
C VAL A 70 -2.27 -6.41 -19.27
N LEU A 71 -1.79 -7.07 -18.22
CA LEU A 71 -1.94 -8.52 -18.03
C LEU A 71 -3.24 -8.87 -17.29
N ARG A 72 -4.01 -7.86 -16.86
CA ARG A 72 -5.23 -8.02 -16.06
C ARG A 72 -5.03 -8.88 -14.82
N PHE A 73 -3.94 -8.67 -14.13
CA PHE A 73 -3.53 -9.44 -12.97
C PHE A 73 -3.36 -8.51 -11.77
N VAL A 74 -3.72 -9.00 -10.61
CA VAL A 74 -3.65 -8.27 -9.34
C VAL A 74 -2.96 -9.11 -8.28
N VAL A 75 -2.29 -8.44 -7.34
CA VAL A 75 -1.80 -9.04 -6.10
C VAL A 75 -2.62 -8.48 -4.96
N MET A 76 -3.10 -9.36 -4.11
CA MET A 76 -3.96 -9.04 -2.98
C MET A 76 -3.29 -9.46 -1.69
N ASP A 77 -3.46 -8.69 -0.63
CA ASP A 77 -3.01 -8.99 0.71
C ASP A 77 -4.19 -9.37 1.60
N PHE A 78 -4.03 -10.46 2.35
CA PHE A 78 -5.04 -10.99 3.26
C PHE A 78 -4.45 -11.28 4.63
N PRO A 79 -5.25 -11.25 5.70
CA PRO A 79 -4.79 -11.72 7.01
C PRO A 79 -4.32 -13.19 6.94
N VAL A 80 -3.21 -13.51 7.61
CA VAL A 80 -2.54 -14.83 7.56
C VAL A 80 -3.48 -16.02 7.76
N PHE A 81 -4.51 -15.86 8.60
CA PHE A 81 -5.45 -16.95 8.90
C PHE A 81 -6.71 -16.94 8.01
N ARG A 82 -6.76 -16.08 7.00
CA ARG A 82 -7.91 -15.91 6.11
C ARG A 82 -7.44 -15.71 4.67
N MET A 83 -6.74 -16.69 4.15
CA MET A 83 -6.29 -16.69 2.76
C MET A 83 -7.37 -17.30 1.86
N PRO A 84 -7.65 -16.70 0.71
CA PRO A 84 -8.52 -17.32 -0.29
C PRO A 84 -7.88 -18.56 -0.89
N VAL A 85 -8.71 -19.45 -1.39
CA VAL A 85 -8.25 -20.64 -2.12
C VAL A 85 -8.15 -20.34 -3.62
N VAL A 86 -7.30 -21.10 -4.31
CA VAL A 86 -7.20 -21.02 -5.77
C VAL A 86 -8.56 -21.36 -6.40
N ASP A 87 -8.88 -20.68 -7.49
CA ASP A 87 -10.16 -20.71 -8.21
C ASP A 87 -11.33 -20.02 -7.52
N GLN A 88 -11.15 -19.50 -6.32
CA GLN A 88 -12.17 -18.69 -5.64
C GLN A 88 -12.41 -17.37 -6.38
N ARG A 89 -13.68 -16.95 -6.42
CA ARG A 89 -14.06 -15.63 -6.96
C ARG A 89 -14.24 -14.64 -5.84
N LEU A 90 -13.69 -13.45 -6.05
CA LEU A 90 -13.73 -12.34 -5.10
C LEU A 90 -14.20 -11.08 -5.82
N ASN A 91 -14.92 -10.25 -5.09
CA ASN A 91 -15.39 -8.96 -5.59
C ASN A 91 -14.47 -7.84 -5.14
N VAL A 92 -14.20 -6.90 -6.03
CA VAL A 92 -13.41 -5.69 -5.76
C VAL A 92 -14.34 -4.53 -5.48
N TYR A 93 -14.08 -3.84 -4.37
CA TYR A 93 -14.88 -2.70 -3.93
C TYR A 93 -14.01 -1.45 -3.80
N ARG A 94 -14.51 -0.34 -4.31
CA ARG A 94 -13.94 1.00 -4.13
C ARG A 94 -15.00 1.91 -3.56
N ASN A 95 -14.73 2.48 -2.38
CA ASN A 95 -15.70 3.31 -1.66
C ASN A 95 -17.06 2.64 -1.47
N GLY A 96 -17.07 1.34 -1.17
CA GLY A 96 -18.28 0.55 -0.96
C GLY A 96 -19.03 0.13 -2.23
N ARG A 97 -18.51 0.45 -3.42
CA ARG A 97 -19.11 0.07 -4.71
C ARG A 97 -18.31 -1.06 -5.34
N LYS A 98 -18.97 -2.09 -5.81
CA LYS A 98 -18.34 -3.15 -6.61
C LYS A 98 -17.84 -2.54 -7.92
N VAL A 99 -16.54 -2.67 -8.19
CA VAL A 99 -15.87 -2.13 -9.38
C VAL A 99 -15.24 -3.23 -10.25
N GLY A 100 -15.06 -4.42 -9.71
CA GLY A 100 -14.49 -5.53 -10.45
C GLY A 100 -14.72 -6.87 -9.80
N GLU A 101 -14.24 -7.91 -10.49
CA GLU A 101 -14.26 -9.30 -10.03
C GLU A 101 -12.93 -9.96 -10.34
N ILE A 102 -12.40 -10.69 -9.38
CA ILE A 102 -11.11 -11.37 -9.46
C ILE A 102 -11.32 -12.86 -9.27
N LYS A 103 -10.62 -13.68 -10.06
CA LYS A 103 -10.45 -15.09 -9.82
C LYS A 103 -9.07 -15.34 -9.26
N VAL A 104 -8.98 -15.98 -8.11
CA VAL A 104 -7.72 -16.31 -7.46
C VAL A 104 -6.99 -17.39 -8.28
N THR A 105 -5.76 -17.13 -8.69
CA THR A 105 -4.96 -18.03 -9.52
C THR A 105 -3.67 -18.49 -8.83
N GLY A 106 -3.26 -17.80 -7.75
CA GLY A 106 -1.97 -18.06 -7.10
C GLY A 106 -0.80 -17.55 -7.95
N PRO A 107 0.45 -17.67 -7.51
CA PRO A 107 0.87 -18.25 -6.25
C PRO A 107 0.52 -17.41 -5.04
N SER A 108 0.54 -18.04 -3.86
CA SER A 108 0.46 -17.35 -2.59
C SER A 108 1.85 -17.26 -1.95
N LEU A 109 2.13 -16.13 -1.34
CA LEU A 109 3.37 -15.91 -0.58
C LEU A 109 3.02 -15.16 0.71
N GLU A 110 3.22 -15.82 1.85
CA GLU A 110 2.88 -15.28 3.17
C GLU A 110 1.42 -14.80 3.26
N THR A 111 1.21 -13.50 3.19
CA THR A 111 -0.11 -12.85 3.26
C THR A 111 -0.67 -12.46 1.89
N THR A 112 0.14 -12.62 0.84
CA THR A 112 -0.24 -12.18 -0.50
C THR A 112 -0.61 -13.33 -1.41
N ILE A 113 -1.55 -13.09 -2.31
CA ILE A 113 -1.96 -14.04 -3.34
C ILE A 113 -2.29 -13.31 -4.64
N ALA A 114 -1.96 -13.96 -5.74
CA ALA A 114 -2.25 -13.43 -7.06
C ALA A 114 -3.62 -13.88 -7.58
N GLY A 115 -4.22 -13.05 -8.42
CA GLY A 115 -5.47 -13.36 -9.09
C GLY A 115 -5.63 -12.62 -10.40
N ASP A 116 -6.46 -13.16 -11.29
CA ASP A 116 -6.79 -12.57 -12.57
C ASP A 116 -8.05 -11.72 -12.45
N LEU A 117 -8.03 -10.51 -12.98
CA LEU A 117 -9.18 -9.64 -13.07
C LEU A 117 -10.11 -10.14 -14.19
N THR A 118 -11.19 -10.80 -13.82
CA THR A 118 -12.15 -11.40 -14.76
C THR A 118 -13.13 -10.39 -15.31
N ALA A 119 -13.52 -9.41 -14.50
CA ALA A 119 -14.44 -8.35 -14.90
C ALA A 119 -14.11 -7.02 -14.22
N GLY A 120 -14.48 -5.91 -14.86
CA GLY A 120 -14.29 -4.58 -14.32
C GLY A 120 -12.83 -4.12 -14.24
N GLU A 121 -12.53 -3.38 -13.20
CA GLU A 121 -11.20 -2.82 -12.93
C GLU A 121 -10.79 -2.99 -11.46
N ALA A 122 -9.50 -2.85 -11.18
CA ALA A 122 -8.95 -2.81 -9.84
C ALA A 122 -7.87 -1.74 -9.73
N GLN A 123 -7.71 -1.17 -8.56
CA GLN A 123 -6.65 -0.22 -8.22
C GLN A 123 -6.02 -0.61 -6.88
N VAL A 124 -4.78 -0.18 -6.69
CA VAL A 124 -4.11 -0.37 -5.41
C VAL A 124 -4.89 0.35 -4.31
N GLY A 125 -5.16 -0.37 -3.22
CA GLY A 125 -5.96 0.12 -2.11
C GLY A 125 -7.44 -0.27 -2.15
N ASP A 126 -7.94 -0.82 -3.26
CA ASP A 126 -9.30 -1.36 -3.32
C ASP A 126 -9.46 -2.53 -2.33
N GLU A 127 -10.66 -2.65 -1.79
CA GLU A 127 -11.02 -3.74 -0.89
C GLU A 127 -11.50 -4.95 -1.69
N VAL A 128 -11.08 -6.14 -1.27
CA VAL A 128 -11.48 -7.41 -1.90
C VAL A 128 -12.24 -8.23 -0.88
N ARG A 129 -13.43 -8.72 -1.27
CA ARG A 129 -14.29 -9.53 -0.41
C ARG A 129 -14.89 -10.71 -1.16
N GLU A 130 -15.18 -11.76 -0.40
CA GLU A 130 -16.12 -12.80 -0.79
C GLU A 130 -17.56 -12.27 -0.63
N ASP A 131 -18.45 -12.65 -1.55
CA ASP A 131 -19.90 -12.34 -1.46
C ASP A 131 -20.59 -13.27 -0.48
#